data_779fbcbd4bdc9188cc9f908b04f73b56
#
_entry.id   779fbcbd4bdc9188cc9f908b04f73b56
#
_cell.length_a   1.000
_cell.length_b   1.000
_cell.length_c   1.000
_cell.angle_alpha   90.00
_cell.angle_beta   90.00
_cell.angle_gamma   90.00
#
_symmetry.space_group_name_H-M   'P 1'
#
loop_
_entity.id
_entity.type
_entity.pdbx_description
1 polymer ?
#
loop_
_entity_poly.entity_id
_entity_poly.type
_entity_poly.pdbx_seq_one_letter_code
_entity_poly.pdbx_strand_id
1 'polypeptide(L)'
;MKNEYEDYERYMKNRPHVVILGAGASCAAIPNGDKHGKKISAMSGFIEKLGLSSVISKVDIRTSSDNLEDIYMELDERSKADPLCQEVKEELGKIICEYMSDYQLPDTPTIYDFLVMSLTSKDLIATFNWDPFLVQAIGRAMKYTSNIPQVAFLHGNVAVGFCVENNIMGNVGMICPKCGIPLAPTKLLFPIKKKDYNSDIAISKAWKTLNKRFRKGIYGYCFRI
;
A
#
# COMPACT_ATOMS: atom_id res chain seq x y z
N MET A 1 -38.38 -24.18 -1.89
CA MET A 1 -38.02 -22.79 -1.43
C MET A 1 -37.16 -22.73 -0.18
N LYS A 2 -37.39 -23.48 0.92
CA LYS A 2 -36.50 -23.47 2.09
C LYS A 2 -35.05 -23.95 1.79
N ASN A 3 -34.90 -25.02 0.98
CA ASN A 3 -33.57 -25.55 0.63
C ASN A 3 -32.73 -24.59 -0.24
N GLU A 4 -33.33 -23.88 -1.18
CA GLU A 4 -32.61 -22.96 -2.08
C GLU A 4 -32.04 -21.74 -1.32
N TYR A 5 -32.79 -21.23 -0.33
CA TYR A 5 -32.34 -20.10 0.49
C TYR A 5 -31.19 -20.52 1.43
N GLU A 6 -31.32 -21.69 2.08
CA GLU A 6 -30.27 -22.23 2.95
C GLU A 6 -28.98 -22.57 2.16
N ASP A 7 -29.09 -23.10 0.94
CA ASP A 7 -27.98 -23.35 0.06
C ASP A 7 -27.35 -22.05 -0.45
N TYR A 8 -28.13 -21.02 -0.75
CA TYR A 8 -27.65 -19.69 -1.12
C TYR A 8 -26.92 -19.04 0.04
N GLU A 9 -27.46 -19.03 1.27
CA GLU A 9 -26.78 -18.49 2.45
C GLU A 9 -25.46 -19.23 2.73
N ARG A 10 -25.47 -20.56 2.69
CA ARG A 10 -24.27 -21.37 2.89
C ARG A 10 -23.20 -21.08 1.83
N TYR A 11 -23.63 -20.89 0.59
CA TYR A 11 -22.76 -20.56 -0.52
C TYR A 11 -22.17 -19.15 -0.38
N MET A 12 -22.96 -18.16 -0.02
CA MET A 12 -22.51 -16.77 0.19
C MET A 12 -21.65 -16.63 1.44
N LYS A 13 -21.98 -17.30 2.53
CA LYS A 13 -21.21 -17.28 3.78
C LYS A 13 -19.77 -17.75 3.61
N ASN A 14 -19.52 -18.66 2.69
CA ASN A 14 -18.18 -19.22 2.45
C ASN A 14 -17.38 -18.47 1.36
N ARG A 15 -17.97 -17.52 0.66
CA ARG A 15 -17.26 -16.73 -0.36
C ARG A 15 -16.39 -15.66 0.26
N PRO A 16 -15.15 -15.48 -0.23
CA PRO A 16 -14.31 -14.38 0.21
C PRO A 16 -14.79 -13.07 -0.38
N HIS A 17 -14.77 -12.01 0.42
CA HIS A 17 -14.84 -10.65 -0.08
C HIS A 17 -13.44 -10.20 -0.50
N VAL A 18 -13.37 -9.42 -1.58
CA VAL A 18 -12.15 -8.74 -2.01
C VAL A 18 -12.43 -7.25 -2.01
N VAL A 19 -11.75 -6.53 -1.14
CA VAL A 19 -11.87 -5.07 -1.02
C VAL A 19 -10.61 -4.44 -1.62
N ILE A 20 -10.78 -3.52 -2.55
CA ILE A 20 -9.66 -2.79 -3.17
C ILE A 20 -9.68 -1.35 -2.69
N LEU A 21 -8.54 -0.89 -2.17
CA LEU A 21 -8.38 0.44 -1.59
C LEU A 21 -7.39 1.27 -2.41
N GLY A 22 -7.78 2.51 -2.69
CA GLY A 22 -6.94 3.55 -3.27
C GLY A 22 -6.74 4.73 -2.32
N ALA A 23 -6.10 5.79 -2.79
CA ALA A 23 -5.71 6.97 -1.98
C ALA A 23 -6.88 7.62 -1.23
N GLY A 24 -8.09 7.62 -1.80
CA GLY A 24 -9.29 8.15 -1.15
C GLY A 24 -9.63 7.45 0.17
N ALA A 25 -9.32 6.17 0.33
CA ALA A 25 -9.54 5.46 1.58
C ALA A 25 -8.66 6.02 2.71
N SER A 26 -7.41 6.38 2.42
CA SER A 26 -6.52 7.02 3.40
C SER A 26 -7.00 8.43 3.76
N CYS A 27 -7.46 9.22 2.78
CA CYS A 27 -8.07 10.52 3.04
C CYS A 27 -9.30 10.41 3.95
N ALA A 28 -10.16 9.43 3.69
CA ALA A 28 -11.37 9.19 4.48
C ALA A 28 -11.06 8.64 5.89
N ALA A 29 -9.94 7.96 6.08
CA ALA A 29 -9.52 7.46 7.39
C ALA A 29 -9.08 8.60 8.34
N ILE A 30 -8.55 9.68 7.80
CA ILE A 30 -8.04 10.82 8.58
C ILE A 30 -8.59 12.17 8.05
N PRO A 31 -9.93 12.38 8.01
CA PRO A 31 -10.52 13.57 7.40
C PRO A 31 -10.07 14.88 8.06
N ASN A 32 -9.74 14.82 9.34
CA ASN A 32 -9.25 15.96 10.13
C ASN A 32 -7.72 15.98 10.30
N GLY A 33 -7.01 15.07 9.64
CA GLY A 33 -5.59 14.83 9.80
C GLY A 33 -5.30 13.58 10.64
N ASP A 34 -4.04 13.17 10.63
CA ASP A 34 -3.54 12.06 11.43
C ASP A 34 -3.47 12.42 12.94
N LYS A 35 -2.87 11.57 13.76
CA LYS A 35 -2.71 11.81 15.20
C LYS A 35 -2.06 13.17 15.54
N HIS A 36 -1.25 13.71 14.63
CA HIS A 36 -0.55 14.99 14.78
C HIS A 36 -1.21 16.13 13.97
N GLY A 37 -2.39 15.88 13.40
CA GLY A 37 -3.10 16.85 12.56
C GLY A 37 -2.56 16.96 11.12
N LYS A 38 -1.61 16.08 10.73
CA LYS A 38 -1.02 16.05 9.40
C LYS A 38 -2.03 15.48 8.39
N LYS A 39 -2.45 16.31 7.43
CA LYS A 39 -3.38 15.86 6.37
C LYS A 39 -2.64 15.11 5.28
N ILE A 40 -3.18 13.96 4.88
CA ILE A 40 -2.72 13.26 3.69
C ILE A 40 -3.25 14.00 2.46
N SER A 41 -2.42 14.17 1.45
CA SER A 41 -2.83 14.72 0.17
C SER A 41 -2.70 13.65 -0.91
N ALA A 42 -3.54 13.76 -1.93
CA ALA A 42 -3.29 13.08 -3.20
C ALA A 42 -1.95 13.59 -3.79
N MET A 43 -1.46 12.93 -4.85
CA MET A 43 -0.15 13.22 -5.46
C MET A 43 0.00 14.67 -5.99
N SER A 44 -1.12 15.37 -6.21
CA SER A 44 -1.12 16.80 -6.56
C SER A 44 -0.55 17.65 -5.41
N GLY A 45 0.38 18.54 -5.72
CA GLY A 45 1.04 19.41 -4.73
C GLY A 45 2.12 18.71 -3.88
N PHE A 46 2.49 17.47 -4.20
CA PHE A 46 3.51 16.72 -3.45
C PHE A 46 4.89 17.37 -3.56
N ILE A 47 5.23 17.94 -4.72
CA ILE A 47 6.51 18.60 -4.96
C ILE A 47 6.70 19.78 -4.01
N GLU A 48 5.70 20.65 -3.92
CA GLU A 48 5.75 21.81 -3.03
C GLU A 48 5.72 21.38 -1.55
N LYS A 49 4.80 20.49 -1.21
CA LYS A 49 4.58 20.03 0.17
C LYS A 49 5.81 19.36 0.80
N LEU A 50 6.58 18.64 0.00
CA LEU A 50 7.78 17.92 0.43
C LEU A 50 9.08 18.69 0.13
N GLY A 51 8.99 19.89 -0.47
CA GLY A 51 10.17 20.67 -0.83
C GLY A 51 11.04 19.98 -1.88
N LEU A 52 10.45 19.17 -2.76
CA LEU A 52 11.19 18.34 -3.72
C LEU A 52 11.85 19.14 -4.84
N SER A 53 11.48 20.40 -5.01
CA SER A 53 12.03 21.28 -6.06
C SER A 53 13.55 21.37 -6.03
N SER A 54 14.16 21.40 -4.83
CA SER A 54 15.62 21.43 -4.67
C SER A 54 16.32 20.15 -5.15
N VAL A 55 15.66 19.00 -4.98
CA VAL A 55 16.17 17.71 -5.45
C VAL A 55 15.98 17.57 -6.95
N ILE A 56 14.79 17.93 -7.44
CA ILE A 56 14.44 17.89 -8.86
C ILE A 56 15.35 18.81 -9.70
N SER A 57 15.68 20.00 -9.18
CA SER A 57 16.55 20.97 -9.88
C SER A 57 18.00 20.55 -10.08
N LYS A 58 18.43 19.43 -9.47
CA LYS A 58 19.75 18.83 -9.75
C LYS A 58 19.85 18.31 -11.20
N VAL A 59 18.72 18.09 -11.84
CA VAL A 59 18.62 17.57 -13.22
C VAL A 59 17.77 18.52 -14.03
N ASP A 60 18.14 18.74 -15.30
CA ASP A 60 17.33 19.47 -16.26
C ASP A 60 16.13 18.60 -16.69
N ILE A 61 14.96 18.83 -16.05
CA ILE A 61 13.70 18.16 -16.36
C ILE A 61 13.10 18.75 -17.62
N ARG A 62 12.74 17.90 -18.58
CA ARG A 62 12.22 18.27 -19.90
C ARG A 62 10.71 18.41 -19.91
N THR A 63 10.00 17.65 -19.04
CA THR A 63 8.55 17.78 -18.94
C THR A 63 8.17 19.14 -18.38
N SER A 64 7.15 19.77 -18.98
CA SER A 64 6.55 21.00 -18.47
C SER A 64 5.51 20.77 -17.36
N SER A 65 5.28 19.51 -17.00
CA SER A 65 4.33 19.13 -15.97
C SER A 65 4.93 19.39 -14.58
N ASP A 66 4.13 19.92 -13.68
CA ASP A 66 4.40 20.06 -12.24
C ASP A 66 3.92 18.83 -11.42
N ASN A 67 3.44 17.80 -12.12
CA ASN A 67 3.01 16.57 -11.50
C ASN A 67 4.22 15.66 -11.21
N LEU A 68 4.36 15.24 -9.95
CA LEU A 68 5.42 14.32 -9.54
C LEU A 68 5.43 13.01 -10.36
N GLU A 69 4.27 12.52 -10.80
CA GLU A 69 4.19 11.31 -11.62
C GLU A 69 4.92 11.45 -12.96
N ASP A 70 4.73 12.57 -13.62
CA ASP A 70 5.36 12.85 -14.92
C ASP A 70 6.87 13.05 -14.79
N ILE A 71 7.28 13.79 -13.75
CA ILE A 71 8.70 14.00 -13.42
C ILE A 71 9.38 12.68 -13.08
N TYR A 72 8.75 11.87 -12.24
CA TYR A 72 9.31 10.58 -11.86
C TYR A 72 9.40 9.62 -13.04
N MET A 73 8.43 9.64 -13.96
CA MET A 73 8.48 8.86 -15.21
C MET A 73 9.66 9.27 -16.08
N GLU A 74 9.90 10.57 -16.27
CA GLU A 74 11.04 11.07 -17.02
C GLU A 74 12.36 10.63 -16.40
N LEU A 75 12.49 10.78 -15.07
CA LEU A 75 13.67 10.33 -14.34
C LEU A 75 13.89 8.82 -14.50
N ASP A 76 12.84 8.02 -14.43
CA ASP A 76 12.94 6.56 -14.59
C ASP A 76 13.38 6.16 -16.00
N GLU A 77 12.85 6.82 -17.03
CA GLU A 77 13.26 6.58 -18.43
C GLU A 77 14.74 6.95 -18.65
N ARG A 78 15.19 8.08 -18.09
CA ARG A 78 16.57 8.58 -18.26
C ARG A 78 17.58 7.89 -17.36
N SER A 79 17.16 7.37 -16.22
CA SER A 79 18.06 6.75 -15.22
C SER A 79 18.88 5.58 -15.76
N LYS A 80 18.47 4.99 -16.87
CA LYS A 80 19.22 3.90 -17.53
C LYS A 80 20.49 4.36 -18.22
N ALA A 81 20.55 5.62 -18.64
CA ALA A 81 21.66 6.22 -19.37
C ALA A 81 22.34 7.37 -18.61
N ASP A 82 21.69 7.93 -17.59
CA ASP A 82 22.13 9.09 -16.84
C ASP A 82 22.18 8.75 -15.33
N PRO A 83 23.38 8.57 -14.75
CA PRO A 83 23.54 8.27 -13.34
C PRO A 83 22.95 9.33 -12.41
N LEU A 84 22.98 10.62 -12.82
CA LEU A 84 22.43 11.70 -12.02
C LEU A 84 20.89 11.60 -11.92
N CYS A 85 20.23 11.22 -13.01
CA CYS A 85 18.80 10.93 -12.99
C CYS A 85 18.45 9.75 -12.05
N GLN A 86 19.34 8.74 -11.99
CA GLN A 86 19.16 7.62 -11.06
C GLN A 86 19.29 8.08 -9.60
N GLU A 87 20.30 8.89 -9.29
CA GLU A 87 20.54 9.45 -7.96
C GLU A 87 19.35 10.31 -7.49
N VAL A 88 18.88 11.23 -8.33
CA VAL A 88 17.72 12.07 -8.03
C VAL A 88 16.46 11.22 -7.82
N LYS A 89 16.23 10.21 -8.65
CA LYS A 89 15.10 9.29 -8.49
C LYS A 89 15.14 8.55 -7.15
N GLU A 90 16.30 8.07 -6.73
CA GLU A 90 16.48 7.37 -5.46
C GLU A 90 16.28 8.32 -4.27
N GLU A 91 16.81 9.54 -4.34
CA GLU A 91 16.64 10.57 -3.30
C GLU A 91 15.16 10.96 -3.15
N LEU A 92 14.44 11.18 -4.26
CA LEU A 92 12.99 11.41 -4.24
C LEU A 92 12.24 10.25 -3.59
N GLY A 93 12.59 9.02 -3.96
CA GLY A 93 11.99 7.81 -3.39
C GLY A 93 12.19 7.73 -1.88
N LYS A 94 13.38 8.07 -1.38
CA LYS A 94 13.71 8.09 0.04
C LYS A 94 12.89 9.15 0.79
N ILE A 95 12.84 10.38 0.30
CA ILE A 95 12.08 11.47 0.93
C ILE A 95 10.59 11.11 1.01
N ILE A 96 10.02 10.55 -0.07
CA ILE A 96 8.61 10.14 -0.08
C ILE A 96 8.37 9.01 0.91
N CYS A 97 9.27 8.03 0.98
CA CYS A 97 9.16 6.92 1.93
C CYS A 97 9.21 7.42 3.38
N GLU A 98 10.14 8.30 3.72
CA GLU A 98 10.26 8.91 5.05
C GLU A 98 8.99 9.71 5.39
N TYR A 99 8.52 10.56 4.47
CA TYR A 99 7.31 11.34 4.66
C TYR A 99 6.06 10.48 4.91
N MET A 100 5.92 9.38 4.16
CA MET A 100 4.80 8.46 4.32
C MET A 100 4.89 7.64 5.62
N SER A 101 6.10 7.28 6.04
CA SER A 101 6.34 6.49 7.26
C SER A 101 5.96 7.24 8.54
N ASP A 102 5.96 8.56 8.50
CA ASP A 102 5.68 9.42 9.65
C ASP A 102 4.18 9.50 10.01
N TYR A 103 3.28 9.05 9.13
CA TYR A 103 1.85 9.09 9.38
C TYR A 103 1.39 8.13 10.48
N GLN A 104 0.51 8.61 11.36
CA GLN A 104 -0.08 7.83 12.45
C GLN A 104 -1.60 7.97 12.48
N LEU A 105 -2.32 6.85 12.60
CA LEU A 105 -3.77 6.90 12.80
C LEU A 105 -4.11 7.65 14.10
N PRO A 106 -5.21 8.43 14.12
CA PRO A 106 -5.76 8.99 15.35
C PRO A 106 -5.98 7.91 16.40
N ASP A 107 -6.02 8.28 17.69
CA ASP A 107 -6.29 7.31 18.76
C ASP A 107 -7.75 6.80 18.73
N THR A 108 -8.65 7.53 18.09
CA THR A 108 -10.04 7.11 17.83
C THR A 108 -10.12 6.11 16.67
N PRO A 109 -11.12 5.19 16.68
CA PRO A 109 -11.35 4.28 15.57
C PRO A 109 -11.60 5.02 14.25
N THR A 110 -11.02 4.48 13.18
CA THR A 110 -11.14 4.99 11.81
C THR A 110 -11.90 4.01 10.92
N ILE A 111 -12.20 4.41 9.69
CA ILE A 111 -12.82 3.50 8.71
C ILE A 111 -11.96 2.25 8.44
N TYR A 112 -10.63 2.34 8.59
CA TYR A 112 -9.75 1.18 8.47
C TYR A 112 -9.94 0.19 9.63
N ASP A 113 -10.12 0.69 10.86
CA ASP A 113 -10.39 -0.16 12.03
C ASP A 113 -11.73 -0.90 11.83
N PHE A 114 -12.78 -0.19 11.40
CA PHE A 114 -14.09 -0.80 11.12
C PHE A 114 -14.02 -1.80 9.96
N LEU A 115 -13.30 -1.48 8.89
CA LEU A 115 -13.13 -2.39 7.75
C LEU A 115 -12.43 -3.69 8.17
N VAL A 116 -11.31 -3.59 8.89
CA VAL A 116 -10.55 -4.77 9.34
C VAL A 116 -11.38 -5.64 10.27
N MET A 117 -12.15 -5.03 11.18
CA MET A 117 -13.00 -5.77 12.13
C MET A 117 -14.26 -6.36 11.50
N SER A 118 -14.73 -5.84 10.36
CA SER A 118 -15.90 -6.37 9.63
C SER A 118 -15.59 -7.56 8.73
N LEU A 119 -14.31 -7.81 8.45
CA LEU A 119 -13.83 -8.88 7.57
C LEU A 119 -13.17 -10.01 8.38
N THR A 120 -12.99 -11.15 7.74
CA THR A 120 -12.44 -12.36 8.37
C THR A 120 -11.26 -12.92 7.58
N SER A 121 -10.62 -13.96 8.10
CA SER A 121 -9.45 -14.61 7.46
C SER A 121 -9.73 -15.20 6.06
N LYS A 122 -11.01 -15.38 5.69
CA LYS A 122 -11.38 -15.77 4.31
C LYS A 122 -11.27 -14.62 3.31
N ASP A 123 -11.35 -13.36 3.80
CA ASP A 123 -11.46 -12.15 3.00
C ASP A 123 -10.07 -11.57 2.66
N LEU A 124 -10.02 -10.67 1.68
CA LEU A 124 -8.79 -10.01 1.23
C LEU A 124 -9.02 -8.49 1.13
N ILE A 125 -8.14 -7.73 1.75
CA ILE A 125 -7.98 -6.30 1.46
C ILE A 125 -6.75 -6.14 0.54
N ALA A 126 -6.94 -5.59 -0.65
CA ALA A 126 -5.87 -5.24 -1.56
C ALA A 126 -5.74 -3.73 -1.63
N THR A 127 -4.55 -3.18 -1.41
CA THR A 127 -4.34 -1.74 -1.37
C THR A 127 -3.22 -1.29 -2.28
N PHE A 128 -3.41 -0.13 -2.92
CA PHE A 128 -2.38 0.59 -3.66
C PHE A 128 -1.65 1.61 -2.79
N ASN A 129 -2.11 1.82 -1.55
CA ASN A 129 -1.63 2.89 -0.68
C ASN A 129 -0.30 2.53 -0.03
N TRP A 130 0.60 3.51 0.00
CA TRP A 130 1.93 3.39 0.61
C TRP A 130 1.93 3.67 2.11
N ASP A 131 0.95 4.46 2.59
CA ASP A 131 0.86 4.88 3.98
C ASP A 131 0.65 3.72 4.97
N PRO A 132 1.03 3.88 6.24
CA PRO A 132 1.01 2.81 7.23
C PRO A 132 -0.37 2.52 7.84
N PHE A 133 -1.42 3.26 7.47
CA PHE A 133 -2.70 3.24 8.20
C PHE A 133 -3.35 1.85 8.27
N LEU A 134 -3.40 1.12 7.15
CA LEU A 134 -3.99 -0.22 7.16
C LEU A 134 -3.19 -1.17 8.07
N VAL A 135 -1.85 -1.07 8.07
CA VAL A 135 -0.99 -1.87 8.96
C VAL A 135 -1.24 -1.53 10.43
N GLN A 136 -1.40 -0.24 10.75
CA GLN A 136 -1.71 0.21 12.11
C GLN A 136 -3.09 -0.26 12.56
N ALA A 137 -4.11 -0.19 11.69
CA ALA A 137 -5.46 -0.71 12.00
C ALA A 137 -5.45 -2.22 12.25
N ILE A 138 -4.70 -2.98 11.44
CA ILE A 138 -4.49 -4.42 11.67
C ILE A 138 -3.84 -4.67 13.03
N GLY A 139 -2.78 -3.94 13.37
CA GLY A 139 -2.12 -4.04 14.66
C GLY A 139 -3.05 -3.76 15.85
N ARG A 140 -4.01 -2.83 15.68
CA ARG A 140 -5.06 -2.57 16.68
C ARG A 140 -6.04 -3.74 16.77
N ALA A 141 -6.53 -4.24 15.65
CA ALA A 141 -7.48 -5.35 15.58
C ALA A 141 -6.91 -6.65 16.19
N MET A 142 -5.63 -6.92 15.96
CA MET A 142 -4.93 -8.11 16.47
C MET A 142 -4.89 -8.19 18.01
N LYS A 143 -5.13 -7.09 18.72
CA LYS A 143 -5.27 -7.07 20.18
C LYS A 143 -6.57 -7.74 20.64
N TYR A 144 -7.57 -7.85 19.78
CA TYR A 144 -8.92 -8.34 20.10
C TYR A 144 -9.26 -9.65 19.40
N THR A 145 -8.69 -9.91 18.23
CA THR A 145 -8.99 -11.10 17.42
C THR A 145 -7.82 -11.53 16.57
N SER A 146 -7.70 -12.85 16.32
CA SER A 146 -6.80 -13.43 15.33
C SER A 146 -7.49 -13.64 13.96
N ASN A 147 -8.83 -13.50 13.91
CA ASN A 147 -9.61 -13.70 12.68
C ASN A 147 -9.69 -12.40 11.86
N ILE A 148 -8.57 -12.00 11.31
CA ILE A 148 -8.43 -10.79 10.49
C ILE A 148 -8.27 -11.13 9.01
N PRO A 149 -8.65 -10.22 8.08
CA PRO A 149 -8.50 -10.45 6.65
C PRO A 149 -7.04 -10.57 6.23
N GLN A 150 -6.83 -11.26 5.11
CA GLN A 150 -5.54 -11.22 4.41
C GLN A 150 -5.34 -9.85 3.78
N VAL A 151 -4.08 -9.42 3.63
CA VAL A 151 -3.77 -8.14 2.99
C VAL A 151 -2.76 -8.33 1.86
N ALA A 152 -2.98 -7.59 0.77
CA ALA A 152 -2.10 -7.52 -0.39
C ALA A 152 -1.72 -6.06 -0.66
N PHE A 153 -0.46 -5.71 -0.47
CA PHE A 153 0.09 -4.39 -0.77
C PHE A 153 0.60 -4.36 -2.20
N LEU A 154 -0.25 -3.92 -3.12
CA LEU A 154 -0.05 -4.04 -4.57
C LEU A 154 1.07 -3.14 -5.11
N HIS A 155 1.36 -2.06 -4.42
CA HIS A 155 2.45 -1.11 -4.75
C HIS A 155 3.49 -1.01 -3.63
N GLY A 156 3.55 -1.99 -2.73
CA GLY A 156 4.35 -1.92 -1.52
C GLY A 156 3.70 -1.06 -0.44
N ASN A 157 4.36 -0.96 0.71
CA ASN A 157 3.89 -0.15 1.83
C ASN A 157 5.07 0.18 2.75
N VAL A 158 5.12 1.40 3.28
CA VAL A 158 6.24 1.89 4.10
C VAL A 158 6.41 1.15 5.43
N ALA A 159 5.32 0.58 5.98
CA ALA A 159 5.34 -0.14 7.24
C ALA A 159 5.59 -1.65 7.08
N VAL A 160 5.65 -2.15 5.84
CA VAL A 160 5.75 -3.59 5.56
C VAL A 160 7.17 -3.99 5.24
N GLY A 161 7.66 -4.99 5.96
CA GLY A 161 8.90 -5.69 5.69
C GLY A 161 8.68 -7.12 5.20
N PHE A 162 9.67 -7.65 4.50
CA PHE A 162 9.61 -8.97 3.90
C PHE A 162 10.94 -9.72 4.06
N CYS A 163 10.86 -11.00 4.43
CA CYS A 163 11.99 -11.92 4.40
C CYS A 163 11.91 -12.75 3.12
N VAL A 164 12.83 -12.52 2.20
CA VAL A 164 12.88 -13.21 0.90
C VAL A 164 13.10 -14.71 1.07
N GLU A 165 14.04 -15.10 1.94
CA GLU A 165 14.41 -16.52 2.16
C GLU A 165 13.24 -17.34 2.71
N ASN A 166 12.53 -16.79 3.70
CA ASN A 166 11.48 -17.52 4.41
C ASN A 166 10.08 -17.15 3.94
N ASN A 167 9.96 -16.20 3.00
CA ASN A 167 8.68 -15.75 2.46
C ASN A 167 7.71 -15.25 3.54
N ILE A 168 8.26 -14.57 4.56
CA ILE A 168 7.53 -14.03 5.72
C ILE A 168 7.37 -12.53 5.56
N MET A 169 6.15 -12.04 5.72
CA MET A 169 5.79 -10.63 5.73
C MET A 169 5.38 -10.21 7.14
N GLY A 170 5.75 -9.00 7.53
CA GLY A 170 5.42 -8.41 8.83
C GLY A 170 5.75 -6.92 8.83
N ASN A 171 5.86 -6.32 10.00
CA ASN A 171 6.30 -4.94 10.10
C ASN A 171 7.78 -4.82 9.69
N VAL A 172 8.13 -3.73 9.02
CA VAL A 172 9.52 -3.44 8.66
C VAL A 172 10.42 -3.47 9.91
N GLY A 173 11.58 -4.11 9.79
CA GLY A 173 12.52 -4.26 10.90
C GLY A 173 12.16 -5.33 11.95
N MET A 174 10.98 -5.94 11.90
CA MET A 174 10.63 -7.07 12.76
C MET A 174 11.56 -8.25 12.47
N ILE A 175 11.99 -8.94 13.52
CA ILE A 175 12.88 -10.10 13.37
C ILE A 175 12.12 -11.27 12.73
N CYS A 176 12.67 -11.83 11.67
CA CYS A 176 12.15 -13.03 11.04
C CYS A 176 12.24 -14.23 12.02
N PRO A 177 11.13 -14.89 12.35
CA PRO A 177 11.14 -15.97 13.33
C PRO A 177 11.88 -17.24 12.87
N LYS A 178 12.28 -17.32 11.57
CA LYS A 178 12.98 -18.47 11.04
C LYS A 178 14.48 -18.28 10.89
N CYS A 179 14.93 -17.11 10.39
CA CYS A 179 16.35 -16.84 10.15
C CYS A 179 16.98 -15.83 11.11
N GLY A 180 16.17 -15.16 11.96
CA GLY A 180 16.68 -14.16 12.90
C GLY A 180 17.09 -12.82 12.26
N ILE A 181 16.90 -12.63 10.95
CA ILE A 181 17.25 -11.41 10.23
C ILE A 181 16.06 -10.44 10.25
N PRO A 182 16.28 -9.12 10.42
CA PRO A 182 15.22 -8.12 10.31
C PRO A 182 14.55 -8.16 8.93
N LEU A 183 13.22 -8.04 8.90
CA LEU A 183 12.44 -7.94 7.66
C LEU A 183 12.84 -6.67 6.91
N ALA A 184 13.34 -6.83 5.68
CA ALA A 184 13.72 -5.72 4.82
C ALA A 184 12.48 -4.97 4.32
N PRO A 185 12.55 -3.62 4.16
CA PRO A 185 11.45 -2.83 3.61
C PRO A 185 11.00 -3.36 2.25
N THR A 186 9.71 -3.38 1.99
CA THR A 186 9.20 -3.66 0.64
C THR A 186 9.48 -2.48 -0.28
N LYS A 187 9.74 -2.77 -1.55
CA LYS A 187 9.89 -1.74 -2.57
C LYS A 187 8.57 -0.98 -2.73
N LEU A 188 8.63 0.35 -2.87
CA LEU A 188 7.48 1.13 -3.31
C LEU A 188 7.46 1.19 -4.84
N LEU A 189 6.31 0.88 -5.45
CA LEU A 189 6.11 1.07 -6.88
C LEU A 189 5.57 2.46 -7.14
N PHE A 190 6.45 3.31 -7.63
CA PHE A 190 6.10 4.66 -8.07
C PHE A 190 5.26 4.65 -9.36
N PRO A 191 4.55 5.73 -9.67
CA PRO A 191 3.66 5.83 -10.84
C PRO A 191 4.46 5.97 -12.13
N ILE A 192 4.94 4.86 -12.67
CA ILE A 192 5.59 4.76 -13.98
C ILE A 192 4.71 4.00 -14.97
N LYS A 193 4.78 4.33 -16.29
CA LYS A 193 3.94 3.73 -17.33
C LYS A 193 4.06 2.20 -17.42
N LYS A 194 5.26 1.67 -17.24
CA LYS A 194 5.53 0.23 -17.27
C LYS A 194 6.00 -0.22 -15.89
N LYS A 195 5.04 -0.48 -14.99
CA LYS A 195 5.34 -1.04 -13.68
C LYS A 195 5.78 -2.49 -13.82
N ASP A 196 6.98 -2.80 -13.36
CA ASP A 196 7.45 -4.18 -13.25
C ASP A 196 6.98 -4.78 -11.92
N TYR A 197 5.79 -5.38 -11.95
CA TYR A 197 5.21 -6.07 -10.80
C TYR A 197 5.95 -7.35 -10.40
N ASN A 198 6.92 -7.79 -11.21
CA ASN A 198 7.70 -9.00 -10.96
C ASN A 198 9.09 -8.70 -10.39
N SER A 199 9.54 -7.43 -10.43
CA SER A 199 10.86 -7.02 -9.93
C SER A 199 11.02 -7.13 -8.42
N ASP A 200 9.91 -7.19 -7.68
CA ASP A 200 9.89 -7.37 -6.24
C ASP A 200 9.04 -8.59 -5.87
N ILE A 201 9.61 -9.48 -5.05
CA ILE A 201 8.98 -10.75 -4.68
C ILE A 201 7.72 -10.52 -3.84
N ALA A 202 7.72 -9.55 -2.91
CA ALA A 202 6.57 -9.25 -2.05
C ALA A 202 5.41 -8.70 -2.89
N ILE A 203 5.69 -7.79 -3.82
CA ILE A 203 4.69 -7.21 -4.74
C ILE A 203 4.15 -8.27 -5.68
N SER A 204 5.02 -9.08 -6.30
CA SER A 204 4.60 -10.20 -7.18
C SER A 204 3.66 -11.15 -6.44
N LYS A 205 3.97 -11.46 -5.18
CA LYS A 205 3.11 -12.30 -4.33
C LYS A 205 1.77 -11.65 -4.02
N ALA A 206 1.75 -10.33 -3.73
CA ALA A 206 0.53 -9.58 -3.50
C ALA A 206 -0.41 -9.66 -4.71
N TRP A 207 0.09 -9.43 -5.92
CA TRP A 207 -0.66 -9.53 -7.16
C TRP A 207 -1.14 -10.96 -7.44
N LYS A 208 -0.30 -11.98 -7.20
CA LYS A 208 -0.71 -13.40 -7.33
C LYS A 208 -1.84 -13.74 -6.36
N THR A 209 -1.78 -13.22 -5.12
CA THR A 209 -2.82 -13.42 -4.11
C THR A 209 -4.13 -12.80 -4.54
N LEU A 210 -4.11 -11.54 -5.02
CA LEU A 210 -5.29 -10.86 -5.55
C LEU A 210 -5.91 -11.65 -6.71
N ASN A 211 -5.12 -12.02 -7.72
CA ASN A 211 -5.59 -12.76 -8.88
C ASN A 211 -6.21 -14.12 -8.51
N LYS A 212 -5.61 -14.83 -7.54
CA LYS A 212 -6.16 -16.09 -7.04
C LYS A 212 -7.52 -15.90 -6.36
N ARG A 213 -7.68 -14.80 -5.61
CA ARG A 213 -8.94 -14.47 -4.93
C ARG A 213 -10.01 -14.03 -5.90
N PHE A 214 -9.71 -13.22 -6.91
CA PHE A 214 -10.67 -12.85 -7.96
C PHE A 214 -11.21 -14.06 -8.73
N ARG A 215 -10.40 -15.06 -9.01
CA ARG A 215 -10.87 -16.29 -9.68
C ARG A 215 -11.79 -17.14 -8.81
N LYS A 216 -11.76 -17.00 -7.49
CA LYS A 216 -12.58 -17.75 -6.52
C LYS A 216 -13.76 -16.96 -5.97
N GLY A 217 -13.69 -15.63 -6.03
CA GLY A 217 -14.71 -14.72 -5.51
C GLY A 217 -15.67 -14.26 -6.60
N ILE A 218 -16.90 -13.92 -6.24
CA ILE A 218 -17.91 -13.40 -7.18
C ILE A 218 -18.00 -11.88 -7.14
N TYR A 219 -17.56 -11.22 -6.07
CA TYR A 219 -17.71 -9.77 -5.92
C TYR A 219 -16.41 -9.14 -5.43
N GLY A 220 -15.87 -8.26 -6.26
CA GLY A 220 -14.88 -7.28 -5.85
C GLY A 220 -15.57 -5.95 -5.57
N TYR A 221 -15.37 -5.38 -4.41
CA TYR A 221 -15.78 -4.01 -4.12
C TYR A 221 -14.57 -3.10 -4.38
N CYS A 222 -14.74 -2.13 -5.29
CA CYS A 222 -13.75 -1.11 -5.56
C CYS A 222 -14.24 0.18 -4.91
N PHE A 223 -13.62 0.61 -3.82
CA PHE A 223 -13.82 1.94 -3.27
C PHE A 223 -12.83 2.89 -3.94
N ARG A 224 -13.29 3.49 -5.05
CA ARG A 224 -12.66 4.67 -5.64
C ARG A 224 -13.45 5.86 -5.12
N ILE A 225 -12.89 6.55 -4.14
CA ILE A 225 -13.36 7.87 -3.71
C ILE A 225 -12.42 8.89 -4.31
#